data_4d453c711e110f8e8b174ec89233a6ef
#
_entry.id   4d453c711e110f8e8b174ec89233a6ef
#
_cell.length_a   1.000
_cell.length_b   1.000
_cell.length_c   1.000
_cell.angle_alpha   90.00
_cell.angle_beta   90.00
_cell.angle_gamma   90.00
#
_symmetry.space_group_name_H-M   'P 1'
#
loop_
_entity.id
_entity.type
_entity.pdbx_description
1 polymer ?
#
loop_
_entity_poly.entity_id
_entity_poly.type
_entity_poly.pdbx_seq_one_letter_code
_entity_poly.pdbx_strand_id
1 'polypeptide(L)'
;MGKPHPLKPGDTISLVSPASFLTPEQTEGGIKYLTSLGYRVKTYPSTYRADGYLAGTDAERADDLTAAFHDPETQAVLCARGGYGSSRLVPHLDFDSLAKTEKLFIGFSDITILHAYLNQRGLPTLYGPMAFTFGYEREQWVYESFADVISGRSTIPTAAPKGDAVHPGVAEGIVVGGCLCLICDLLGTPGQIDMTGKIVLI
;
A
#
# COMPACT_ATOMS: atom_id res chain seq x y z
N MET A 1 -7.99 11.33 15.10
CA MET A 1 -7.50 10.42 14.07
C MET A 1 -6.02 10.71 13.88
N GLY A 2 -5.17 9.74 14.20
CA GLY A 2 -3.74 9.86 13.96
C GLY A 2 -3.45 9.87 12.47
N LYS A 3 -2.45 10.62 12.08
CA LYS A 3 -1.94 10.58 10.71
C LYS A 3 -0.61 9.86 10.72
N PRO A 4 -0.35 8.96 9.77
CA PRO A 4 0.97 8.38 9.60
C PRO A 4 2.02 9.49 9.51
N HIS A 5 3.15 9.27 10.17
CA HIS A 5 4.25 10.22 10.09
C HIS A 5 5.05 10.04 8.80
N PRO A 6 5.54 11.13 8.19
CA PRO A 6 6.49 11.04 7.09
C PRO A 6 7.74 10.24 7.50
N LEU A 7 8.22 9.41 6.59
CA LEU A 7 9.41 8.61 6.83
C LEU A 7 10.69 9.44 6.72
N LYS A 8 11.70 9.08 7.49
CA LYS A 8 13.02 9.71 7.52
C LYS A 8 14.10 8.68 7.20
N PRO A 9 15.22 9.06 6.60
CA PRO A 9 16.36 8.16 6.46
C PRO A 9 16.72 7.53 7.81
N GLY A 10 16.95 6.22 7.82
CA GLY A 10 17.15 5.41 9.03
C GLY A 10 15.90 4.75 9.59
N ASP A 11 14.69 5.16 9.18
CA ASP A 11 13.46 4.45 9.53
C ASP A 11 13.43 3.05 8.89
N THR A 12 12.66 2.16 9.50
CA THR A 12 12.50 0.79 9.03
C THR A 12 11.12 0.60 8.42
N ILE A 13 11.07 -0.01 7.24
CA ILE A 13 9.86 -0.36 6.51
C ILE A 13 9.65 -1.87 6.61
N SER A 14 8.48 -2.31 7.11
CA SER A 14 8.03 -3.69 7.04
C SER A 14 7.67 -4.04 5.60
N LEU A 15 8.21 -5.11 5.05
CA LEU A 15 7.86 -5.63 3.73
C LEU A 15 7.09 -6.95 3.88
N VAL A 16 5.83 -6.96 3.44
CA VAL A 16 4.90 -8.09 3.54
C VAL A 16 4.22 -8.40 2.21
N SER A 17 3.82 -9.64 2.00
CA SER A 17 3.09 -10.07 0.80
C SER A 17 1.66 -10.51 1.15
N PRO A 18 0.70 -9.60 1.24
CA PRO A 18 -0.68 -9.94 1.61
C PRO A 18 -1.48 -10.60 0.48
N ALA A 19 -0.93 -10.68 -0.71
CA ALA A 19 -1.58 -11.19 -1.92
C ALA A 19 -0.69 -12.23 -2.63
N SER A 20 -0.25 -11.94 -3.86
CA SER A 20 0.60 -12.85 -4.62
C SER A 20 2.07 -12.77 -4.14
N PHE A 21 2.82 -13.85 -4.40
CA PHE A 21 4.25 -13.91 -4.07
C PHE A 21 5.12 -13.10 -5.03
N LEU A 22 6.35 -12.80 -4.60
CA LEU A 22 7.44 -12.28 -5.43
C LEU A 22 8.51 -13.35 -5.63
N THR A 23 9.22 -13.27 -6.77
CA THR A 23 10.48 -14.01 -6.90
C THR A 23 11.56 -13.36 -6.03
N PRO A 24 12.64 -14.09 -5.66
CA PRO A 24 13.74 -13.51 -4.92
C PRO A 24 14.32 -12.26 -5.59
N GLU A 25 14.48 -12.26 -6.92
CA GLU A 25 15.05 -11.16 -7.69
C GLU A 25 14.14 -9.90 -7.64
N GLN A 26 12.83 -10.10 -7.71
CA GLN A 26 11.86 -9.00 -7.61
C GLN A 26 11.86 -8.39 -6.20
N THR A 27 11.96 -9.24 -5.18
CA THR A 27 12.06 -8.83 -3.78
C THR A 27 13.32 -8.01 -3.53
N GLU A 28 14.46 -8.52 -4.02
CA GLU A 28 15.76 -7.86 -3.87
C GLU A 28 15.79 -6.49 -4.56
N GLY A 29 15.21 -6.37 -5.76
CA GLY A 29 15.09 -5.10 -6.48
C GLY A 29 14.37 -4.04 -5.67
N GLY A 30 13.23 -4.40 -5.07
CA GLY A 30 12.47 -3.52 -4.19
C GLY A 30 13.25 -3.11 -2.93
N ILE A 31 13.88 -4.08 -2.27
CA ILE A 31 14.71 -3.82 -1.08
C ILE A 31 15.89 -2.89 -1.42
N LYS A 32 16.59 -3.14 -2.52
CA LYS A 32 17.70 -2.33 -2.99
C LYS A 32 17.30 -0.87 -3.22
N TYR A 33 16.13 -0.64 -3.83
CA TYR A 33 15.63 0.71 -4.03
C TYR A 33 15.36 1.41 -2.69
N LEU A 34 14.62 0.79 -1.77
CA LEU A 34 14.32 1.38 -0.47
C LEU A 34 15.59 1.68 0.34
N THR A 35 16.57 0.76 0.29
CA THR A 35 17.85 0.94 0.96
C THR A 35 18.66 2.10 0.34
N SER A 36 18.58 2.30 -0.98
CA SER A 36 19.22 3.45 -1.64
C SER A 36 18.66 4.80 -1.21
N LEU A 37 17.41 4.83 -0.74
CA LEU A 37 16.79 6.01 -0.12
C LEU A 37 17.17 6.22 1.35
N GLY A 38 17.98 5.31 1.92
CA GLY A 38 18.42 5.36 3.31
C GLY A 38 17.49 4.68 4.32
N TYR A 39 16.48 3.93 3.87
CA TYR A 39 15.60 3.15 4.74
C TYR A 39 16.17 1.77 5.05
N ARG A 40 15.82 1.22 6.20
CA ARG A 40 16.00 -0.19 6.52
C ARG A 40 14.75 -0.96 6.10
N VAL A 41 14.91 -2.20 5.69
CA VAL A 41 13.80 -3.08 5.31
C VAL A 41 13.78 -4.30 6.22
N LYS A 42 12.65 -4.55 6.87
CA LYS A 42 12.39 -5.75 7.66
C LYS A 42 11.37 -6.60 6.90
N THR A 43 11.79 -7.79 6.50
CA THR A 43 10.95 -8.73 5.77
C THR A 43 10.23 -9.68 6.71
N TYR A 44 9.09 -10.18 6.28
CA TYR A 44 8.28 -11.18 7.00
C TYR A 44 8.22 -12.47 6.17
N PRO A 45 7.90 -13.62 6.77
CA PRO A 45 7.93 -14.91 6.08
C PRO A 45 7.16 -14.95 4.76
N SER A 46 5.98 -14.29 4.66
CA SER A 46 5.20 -14.19 3.41
C SER A 46 5.95 -13.53 2.25
N THR A 47 6.98 -12.71 2.53
CA THR A 47 7.82 -12.10 1.49
C THR A 47 8.53 -13.13 0.62
N TYR A 48 8.78 -14.33 1.16
CA TYR A 48 9.56 -15.39 0.51
C TYR A 48 8.78 -16.68 0.30
N ARG A 49 7.52 -16.74 0.74
CA ARG A 49 6.65 -17.91 0.53
C ARG A 49 6.00 -17.86 -0.84
N ALA A 50 5.72 -19.07 -1.38
CA ALA A 50 4.90 -19.27 -2.54
C ALA A 50 4.02 -20.52 -2.32
N ASP A 51 2.71 -20.33 -2.45
CA ASP A 51 1.69 -21.39 -2.41
C ASP A 51 0.73 -21.17 -3.58
N GLY A 52 0.96 -21.91 -4.68
CA GLY A 52 0.32 -21.63 -5.94
C GLY A 52 0.69 -20.23 -6.45
N TYR A 53 -0.27 -19.33 -6.53
CA TYR A 53 -0.06 -17.93 -6.90
C TYR A 53 -0.06 -16.97 -5.71
N LEU A 54 -0.28 -17.48 -4.49
CA LEU A 54 -0.32 -16.72 -3.25
C LEU A 54 1.03 -16.76 -2.51
N ALA A 55 1.23 -15.81 -1.63
CA ALA A 55 2.42 -15.73 -0.77
C ALA A 55 2.27 -16.55 0.53
N GLY A 56 1.58 -17.68 0.46
CA GLY A 56 1.23 -18.54 1.58
C GLY A 56 -0.28 -18.63 1.81
N THR A 57 -0.68 -19.38 2.83
CA THR A 57 -2.09 -19.49 3.24
C THR A 57 -2.67 -18.16 3.69
N ASP A 58 -3.99 -18.04 3.75
CA ASP A 58 -4.67 -16.82 4.18
C ASP A 58 -4.28 -16.44 5.61
N ALA A 59 -4.19 -17.42 6.52
CA ALA A 59 -3.79 -17.20 7.91
C ALA A 59 -2.33 -16.69 8.01
N GLU A 60 -1.39 -17.34 7.33
CA GLU A 60 0.03 -16.93 7.35
C GLU A 60 0.23 -15.51 6.82
N ARG A 61 -0.45 -15.13 5.76
CA ARG A 61 -0.37 -13.76 5.19
C ARG A 61 -1.00 -12.73 6.12
N ALA A 62 -2.11 -13.09 6.78
CA ALA A 62 -2.77 -12.22 7.74
C ALA A 62 -1.94 -12.05 9.02
N ASP A 63 -1.31 -13.13 9.52
CA ASP A 63 -0.42 -13.10 10.68
C ASP A 63 0.79 -12.20 10.41
N ASP A 64 1.43 -12.33 9.26
CA ASP A 64 2.57 -11.48 8.88
C ASP A 64 2.18 -10.01 8.74
N LEU A 65 1.01 -9.73 8.14
CA LEU A 65 0.49 -8.37 8.03
C LEU A 65 0.20 -7.77 9.43
N THR A 66 -0.43 -8.56 10.31
CA THR A 66 -0.71 -8.16 11.68
C THR A 66 0.59 -7.90 12.45
N ALA A 67 1.55 -8.80 12.35
CA ALA A 67 2.87 -8.64 12.98
C ALA A 67 3.58 -7.37 12.48
N ALA A 68 3.54 -7.09 11.17
CA ALA A 68 4.14 -5.88 10.59
C ALA A 68 3.51 -4.58 11.11
N PHE A 69 2.19 -4.55 11.26
CA PHE A 69 1.52 -3.39 11.85
C PHE A 69 1.86 -3.18 13.32
N HIS A 70 2.03 -4.24 14.10
CA HIS A 70 2.30 -4.14 15.53
C HIS A 70 3.79 -4.12 15.89
N ASP A 71 4.68 -4.24 14.91
CA ASP A 71 6.11 -4.23 15.14
C ASP A 71 6.62 -2.84 15.57
N PRO A 72 7.08 -2.65 16.82
CA PRO A 72 7.50 -1.32 17.29
C PRO A 72 8.77 -0.80 16.62
N GLU A 73 9.52 -1.66 15.91
CA GLU A 73 10.76 -1.27 15.25
C GLU A 73 10.54 -0.67 13.85
N THR A 74 9.29 -0.70 13.33
CA THR A 74 9.00 -0.26 11.96
C THR A 74 7.99 0.89 11.94
N GLN A 75 8.15 1.80 11.00
CA GLN A 75 7.35 3.02 10.85
C GLN A 75 6.33 2.93 9.73
N ALA A 76 6.53 2.01 8.80
CA ALA A 76 5.62 1.80 7.67
C ALA A 76 5.46 0.31 7.35
N VAL A 77 4.37 -0.01 6.67
CA VAL A 77 4.10 -1.32 6.09
C VAL A 77 3.94 -1.15 4.59
N LEU A 78 4.87 -1.70 3.82
CA LEU A 78 4.85 -1.73 2.37
C LEU A 78 4.44 -3.11 1.88
N CYS A 79 3.43 -3.18 1.03
CA CYS A 79 3.08 -4.41 0.35
C CYS A 79 4.14 -4.74 -0.71
N ALA A 80 4.54 -6.00 -0.78
CA ALA A 80 5.49 -6.45 -1.77
C ALA A 80 4.88 -6.44 -3.18
N ARG A 81 3.64 -6.94 -3.28
CA ARG A 81 2.90 -7.07 -4.53
C ARG A 81 1.40 -7.14 -4.28
N GLY A 82 0.60 -6.76 -5.29
CA GLY A 82 -0.82 -7.09 -5.42
C GLY A 82 -1.04 -8.43 -6.12
N GLY A 83 -1.95 -8.47 -7.06
CA GLY A 83 -2.32 -9.66 -7.82
C GLY A 83 -3.70 -10.15 -7.42
N TYR A 84 -3.79 -11.09 -6.48
CA TYR A 84 -5.05 -11.59 -5.92
C TYR A 84 -4.82 -12.11 -4.49
N GLY A 85 -5.85 -12.01 -3.65
CA GLY A 85 -5.90 -12.69 -2.36
C GLY A 85 -6.00 -11.78 -1.14
N SER A 86 -5.92 -10.45 -1.27
CA SER A 86 -6.08 -9.55 -0.14
C SER A 86 -7.48 -9.60 0.47
N SER A 87 -8.53 -9.81 -0.34
CA SER A 87 -9.90 -9.97 0.14
C SER A 87 -10.08 -11.17 1.07
N ARG A 88 -9.31 -12.23 0.86
CA ARG A 88 -9.33 -13.44 1.68
C ARG A 88 -8.78 -13.23 3.09
N LEU A 89 -8.01 -12.15 3.30
CA LEU A 89 -7.47 -11.80 4.61
C LEU A 89 -8.51 -11.10 5.51
N VAL A 90 -9.55 -10.52 4.92
CA VAL A 90 -10.54 -9.73 5.68
C VAL A 90 -11.08 -10.46 6.92
N PRO A 91 -11.47 -11.75 6.86
CA PRO A 91 -11.97 -12.47 8.03
C PRO A 91 -10.91 -12.76 9.10
N HIS A 92 -9.62 -12.61 8.78
CA HIS A 92 -8.49 -12.93 9.66
C HIS A 92 -7.85 -11.69 10.29
N LEU A 93 -8.32 -10.48 9.96
CA LEU A 93 -7.69 -9.22 10.37
C LEU A 93 -8.59 -8.41 11.33
N ASP A 94 -8.00 -7.94 12.41
CA ASP A 94 -8.60 -6.93 13.28
C ASP A 94 -8.19 -5.52 12.80
N PHE A 95 -8.96 -4.98 11.84
CA PHE A 95 -8.69 -3.66 11.26
C PHE A 95 -8.76 -2.52 12.28
N ASP A 96 -9.53 -2.67 13.38
CA ASP A 96 -9.58 -1.66 14.42
C ASP A 96 -8.25 -1.59 15.19
N SER A 97 -7.64 -2.75 15.43
CA SER A 97 -6.31 -2.85 16.03
C SER A 97 -5.23 -2.32 15.08
N LEU A 98 -5.27 -2.71 13.80
CA LEU A 98 -4.30 -2.27 12.80
C LEU A 98 -4.32 -0.74 12.63
N ALA A 99 -5.50 -0.14 12.54
CA ALA A 99 -5.63 1.30 12.33
C ALA A 99 -5.08 2.14 13.50
N LYS A 100 -5.11 1.62 14.72
CA LYS A 100 -4.57 2.29 15.92
C LYS A 100 -3.05 2.39 15.93
N THR A 101 -2.34 1.65 15.09
CA THR A 101 -0.87 1.72 15.02
C THR A 101 -0.37 2.97 14.32
N GLU A 102 -1.23 3.65 13.56
CA GLU A 102 -0.93 4.88 12.81
C GLU A 102 0.24 4.74 11.83
N LYS A 103 0.59 3.52 11.45
CA LYS A 103 1.66 3.27 10.48
C LYS A 103 1.24 3.65 9.07
N LEU A 104 2.20 4.15 8.29
CA LEU A 104 2.01 4.38 6.88
C LEU A 104 1.86 3.04 6.15
N PHE A 105 0.66 2.76 5.64
CA PHE A 105 0.37 1.57 4.85
C PHE A 105 0.40 1.90 3.37
N ILE A 106 1.17 1.13 2.58
CA ILE A 106 1.46 1.44 1.17
C ILE A 106 1.17 0.22 0.29
N GLY A 107 0.41 0.43 -0.78
CA GLY A 107 0.12 -0.58 -1.79
C GLY A 107 -0.83 -0.08 -2.86
N PHE A 108 -1.11 -0.87 -3.88
CA PHE A 108 -2.10 -0.56 -4.91
C PHE A 108 -2.70 -1.84 -5.53
N SER A 109 -3.57 -1.70 -6.53
CA SER A 109 -4.20 -2.83 -7.22
C SER A 109 -5.02 -3.69 -6.24
N ASP A 110 -4.74 -4.99 -6.09
CA ASP A 110 -5.44 -5.91 -5.17
C ASP A 110 -5.50 -5.40 -3.72
N ILE A 111 -4.53 -4.59 -3.31
CA ILE A 111 -4.46 -4.00 -1.97
C ILE A 111 -5.59 -2.98 -1.71
N THR A 112 -6.35 -2.57 -2.73
CA THR A 112 -7.53 -1.71 -2.62
C THR A 112 -8.48 -2.18 -1.51
N ILE A 113 -8.65 -3.48 -1.36
CA ILE A 113 -9.50 -4.08 -0.30
C ILE A 113 -9.01 -3.65 1.08
N LEU A 114 -7.71 -3.82 1.36
CA LEU A 114 -7.14 -3.48 2.67
C LEU A 114 -7.18 -1.96 2.93
N HIS A 115 -6.92 -1.15 1.89
CA HIS A 115 -7.08 0.31 1.98
C HIS A 115 -8.50 0.70 2.39
N ALA A 116 -9.52 0.10 1.77
CA ALA A 116 -10.93 0.41 2.07
C ALA A 116 -11.26 0.16 3.55
N TYR A 117 -10.88 -1.01 4.08
CA TYR A 117 -11.15 -1.36 5.48
C TYR A 117 -10.35 -0.50 6.48
N LEU A 118 -9.10 -0.15 6.19
CA LEU A 118 -8.28 0.75 7.03
C LEU A 118 -8.80 2.19 7.00
N ASN A 119 -9.16 2.69 5.80
CA ASN A 119 -9.67 4.06 5.65
C ASN A 119 -11.01 4.26 6.37
N GLN A 120 -11.91 3.26 6.38
CA GLN A 120 -13.16 3.31 7.16
C GLN A 120 -12.90 3.48 8.66
N ARG A 121 -11.75 3.04 9.16
CA ARG A 121 -11.32 3.18 10.56
C ARG A 121 -10.49 4.45 10.80
N GLY A 122 -10.42 5.31 9.78
CA GLY A 122 -9.77 6.61 9.87
C GLY A 122 -8.26 6.58 9.77
N LEU A 123 -7.65 5.47 9.35
CA LEU A 123 -6.23 5.43 9.00
C LEU A 123 -6.06 5.85 7.53
N PRO A 124 -5.47 7.03 7.25
CA PRO A 124 -5.07 7.39 5.89
C PRO A 124 -3.97 6.46 5.40
N THR A 125 -4.08 6.02 4.16
CA THR A 125 -3.14 5.08 3.54
C THR A 125 -2.60 5.65 2.23
N LEU A 126 -1.49 5.15 1.74
CA LEU A 126 -0.88 5.57 0.48
C LEU A 126 -1.17 4.55 -0.63
N TYR A 127 -2.02 4.93 -1.57
CA TYR A 127 -2.21 4.17 -2.80
C TYR A 127 -1.06 4.48 -3.76
N GLY A 128 -0.09 3.59 -3.83
CA GLY A 128 1.16 3.87 -4.54
C GLY A 128 2.02 2.63 -4.80
N PRO A 129 3.17 2.84 -5.44
CA PRO A 129 4.08 1.77 -5.84
C PRO A 129 4.44 0.81 -4.70
N MET A 130 4.55 -0.47 -5.05
CA MET A 130 4.96 -1.58 -4.16
C MET A 130 6.39 -2.03 -4.49
N ALA A 131 6.98 -2.90 -3.67
CA ALA A 131 8.34 -3.41 -3.91
C ALA A 131 8.50 -4.02 -5.31
N PHE A 132 7.50 -4.74 -5.80
CA PHE A 132 7.45 -5.27 -7.18
C PHE A 132 7.68 -4.19 -8.24
N THR A 133 7.16 -2.99 -8.04
CA THR A 133 7.31 -1.87 -8.99
C THR A 133 8.77 -1.51 -9.21
N PHE A 134 9.56 -1.55 -8.14
CA PHE A 134 10.98 -1.18 -8.14
C PHE A 134 11.93 -2.33 -8.49
N GLY A 135 11.40 -3.54 -8.65
CA GLY A 135 12.12 -4.68 -9.21
C GLY A 135 12.35 -4.60 -10.72
N TYR A 136 11.79 -3.60 -11.38
CA TYR A 136 11.91 -3.34 -12.82
C TYR A 136 12.28 -1.88 -13.07
N GLU A 137 12.89 -1.62 -14.22
CA GLU A 137 13.14 -0.25 -14.65
C GLU A 137 11.83 0.52 -14.87
N ARG A 138 11.78 1.73 -14.35
CA ARG A 138 10.64 2.66 -14.45
C ARG A 138 11.13 4.04 -14.85
N GLU A 139 10.22 4.86 -15.35
CA GLU A 139 10.49 6.28 -15.58
C GLU A 139 10.94 6.95 -14.27
N GLN A 140 11.90 7.84 -14.37
CA GLN A 140 12.53 8.50 -13.21
C GLN A 140 11.52 9.19 -12.29
N TRP A 141 10.47 9.79 -12.85
CA TRP A 141 9.44 10.47 -12.08
C TRP A 141 8.66 9.54 -11.12
N VAL A 142 8.59 8.23 -11.42
CA VAL A 142 7.94 7.24 -10.52
C VAL A 142 8.75 7.11 -9.23
N TYR A 143 10.07 7.02 -9.35
CA TYR A 143 10.98 6.94 -8.20
C TYR A 143 10.95 8.23 -7.37
N GLU A 144 11.02 9.39 -8.04
CA GLU A 144 10.99 10.70 -7.39
C GLU A 144 9.66 10.95 -6.66
N SER A 145 8.53 10.67 -7.31
CA SER A 145 7.20 10.83 -6.71
C SER A 145 7.03 9.96 -5.47
N PHE A 146 7.44 8.69 -5.54
CA PHE A 146 7.36 7.80 -4.39
C PHE A 146 8.22 8.30 -3.22
N ALA A 147 9.49 8.62 -3.47
CA ALA A 147 10.41 9.12 -2.44
C ALA A 147 9.89 10.41 -1.79
N ASP A 148 9.32 11.32 -2.58
CA ASP A 148 8.75 12.56 -2.08
C ASP A 148 7.53 12.32 -1.19
N VAL A 149 6.57 11.53 -1.65
CA VAL A 149 5.33 11.30 -0.91
C VAL A 149 5.58 10.60 0.41
N ILE A 150 6.40 9.55 0.46
CA ILE A 150 6.68 8.82 1.72
C ILE A 150 7.46 9.68 2.72
N SER A 151 8.23 10.66 2.25
CA SER A 151 8.95 11.63 3.10
C SER A 151 8.11 12.87 3.45
N GLY A 152 6.83 12.89 3.07
CA GLY A 152 5.88 13.97 3.39
C GLY A 152 5.94 15.19 2.46
N ARG A 153 6.66 15.10 1.35
CA ARG A 153 6.62 16.09 0.28
C ARG A 153 5.51 15.70 -0.70
N SER A 154 4.62 16.64 -0.99
CA SER A 154 3.51 16.41 -1.92
C SER A 154 3.81 17.15 -3.23
N THR A 155 4.71 16.61 -4.03
CA THR A 155 5.05 17.15 -5.35
C THR A 155 4.70 16.16 -6.44
N ILE A 156 4.08 16.66 -7.51
CA ILE A 156 3.98 15.92 -8.76
C ILE A 156 5.19 16.31 -9.59
N PRO A 157 6.12 15.39 -9.90
CA PRO A 157 7.29 15.70 -10.71
C PRO A 157 6.89 16.28 -12.07
N THR A 158 7.64 17.27 -12.56
CA THR A 158 7.36 17.92 -13.86
C THR A 158 7.38 16.95 -15.04
N ALA A 159 8.13 15.86 -14.92
CA ALA A 159 8.22 14.80 -15.93
C ALA A 159 7.04 13.83 -15.89
N ALA A 160 6.16 13.90 -14.87
CA ALA A 160 4.97 13.05 -14.81
C ALA A 160 4.02 13.38 -15.98
N PRO A 161 3.36 12.36 -16.57
CA PRO A 161 2.38 12.59 -17.62
C PRO A 161 1.28 13.54 -17.16
N LYS A 162 0.90 14.46 -18.04
CA LYS A 162 -0.25 15.36 -17.80
C LYS A 162 -1.51 14.66 -18.26
N GLY A 163 -2.56 14.73 -17.42
CA GLY A 163 -3.90 14.29 -17.80
C GLY A 163 -4.64 15.34 -18.62
N ASP A 164 -5.66 14.90 -19.35
CA ASP A 164 -6.61 15.76 -20.04
C ASP A 164 -7.86 15.96 -19.19
N ALA A 165 -8.35 17.20 -19.10
CA ALA A 165 -9.58 17.50 -18.40
C ALA A 165 -10.77 17.27 -19.31
N VAL A 166 -11.63 16.31 -18.98
CA VAL A 166 -12.94 16.13 -19.67
C VAL A 166 -13.86 17.28 -19.32
N HIS A 167 -13.92 17.65 -18.05
CA HIS A 167 -14.63 18.81 -17.54
C HIS A 167 -13.67 19.64 -16.68
N PRO A 168 -13.25 20.83 -17.12
CA PRO A 168 -12.38 21.70 -16.35
C PRO A 168 -13.03 22.15 -15.04
N GLY A 169 -12.26 22.20 -13.97
CA GLY A 169 -12.75 22.66 -12.66
C GLY A 169 -11.74 22.44 -11.57
N VAL A 170 -12.10 22.84 -10.35
CA VAL A 170 -11.32 22.60 -9.13
C VAL A 170 -12.27 21.99 -8.10
N ALA A 171 -11.80 20.96 -7.41
CA ALA A 171 -12.52 20.34 -6.32
C ALA A 171 -11.58 20.17 -5.13
N GLU A 172 -12.12 20.28 -3.92
CA GLU A 172 -11.42 20.01 -2.67
C GLU A 172 -12.21 18.98 -1.88
N GLY A 173 -11.54 17.99 -1.32
CA GLY A 173 -12.18 16.94 -0.53
C GLY A 173 -11.27 15.77 -0.22
N ILE A 174 -11.81 14.83 0.55
CA ILE A 174 -11.12 13.58 0.86
C ILE A 174 -11.05 12.73 -0.41
N VAL A 175 -9.85 12.23 -0.72
CA VAL A 175 -9.63 11.30 -1.83
C VAL A 175 -9.91 9.88 -1.36
N VAL A 176 -10.73 9.15 -2.11
CA VAL A 176 -11.03 7.73 -1.94
C VAL A 176 -10.95 7.02 -3.28
N GLY A 177 -10.83 5.72 -3.29
CA GLY A 177 -10.84 4.95 -4.54
C GLY A 177 -9.85 3.81 -4.55
N GLY A 178 -9.36 3.48 -5.75
CA GLY A 178 -8.44 2.38 -6.00
C GLY A 178 -8.75 1.65 -7.30
N CYS A 179 -8.43 0.37 -7.38
CA CYS A 179 -8.72 -0.45 -8.56
C CYS A 179 -10.23 -0.62 -8.75
N LEU A 180 -10.77 -0.21 -9.89
CA LEU A 180 -12.21 -0.19 -10.17
C LEU A 180 -12.89 -1.55 -9.95
N CYS A 181 -12.29 -2.64 -10.40
CA CYS A 181 -12.88 -3.97 -10.22
C CYS A 181 -13.04 -4.33 -8.74
N LEU A 182 -12.07 -3.97 -7.89
CA LEU A 182 -12.15 -4.23 -6.45
C LEU A 182 -13.10 -3.26 -5.74
N ILE A 183 -13.23 -2.03 -6.23
CA ILE A 183 -14.28 -1.12 -5.76
C ILE A 183 -15.66 -1.74 -6.03
N CYS A 184 -15.87 -2.31 -7.22
CA CYS A 184 -17.11 -3.02 -7.55
C CYS A 184 -17.33 -4.26 -6.67
N ASP A 185 -16.27 -5.04 -6.39
CA ASP A 185 -16.34 -6.21 -5.50
C ASP A 185 -16.72 -5.85 -4.06
N LEU A 186 -16.42 -4.63 -3.63
CA LEU A 186 -16.77 -4.13 -2.29
C LEU A 186 -18.23 -3.67 -2.17
N LEU A 187 -18.96 -3.47 -3.26
CA LEU A 187 -20.34 -2.99 -3.21
C LEU A 187 -21.24 -3.97 -2.44
N GLY A 188 -22.04 -3.45 -1.53
CA GLY A 188 -22.92 -4.25 -0.68
C GLY A 188 -22.21 -5.04 0.43
N THR A 189 -20.89 -4.89 0.60
CA THR A 189 -20.11 -5.51 1.68
C THR A 189 -19.81 -4.51 2.79
N PRO A 190 -19.35 -4.96 3.97
CA PRO A 190 -18.87 -4.06 5.03
C PRO A 190 -17.67 -3.18 4.61
N GLY A 191 -16.96 -3.55 3.55
CA GLY A 191 -15.83 -2.79 2.99
C GLY A 191 -16.24 -1.74 1.94
N GLN A 192 -17.53 -1.59 1.63
CA GLN A 192 -18.00 -0.63 0.64
C GLN A 192 -17.50 0.78 0.93
N ILE A 193 -16.86 1.40 -0.07
CA ILE A 193 -16.34 2.76 0.06
C ILE A 193 -17.51 3.75 -0.07
N ASP A 194 -17.70 4.60 0.93
CA ASP A 194 -18.60 5.75 0.82
C ASP A 194 -17.93 6.83 -0.03
N MET A 195 -18.50 7.13 -1.19
CA MET A 195 -18.00 8.11 -2.15
C MET A 195 -18.72 9.46 -2.07
N THR A 196 -19.71 9.58 -1.18
CA THR A 196 -20.54 10.77 -1.08
C THR A 196 -19.71 11.99 -0.70
N GLY A 197 -19.69 13.03 -1.55
CA GLY A 197 -18.95 14.27 -1.32
C GLY A 197 -17.42 14.12 -1.30
N LYS A 198 -16.89 13.07 -1.92
CA LYS A 198 -15.45 12.79 -1.97
C LYS A 198 -14.90 12.85 -3.39
N ILE A 199 -13.61 13.01 -3.51
CA ILE A 199 -12.88 12.89 -4.78
C ILE A 199 -12.59 11.41 -5.01
N VAL A 200 -13.08 10.86 -6.13
CA VAL A 200 -12.89 9.45 -6.45
C VAL A 200 -11.72 9.30 -7.43
N LEU A 201 -10.74 8.50 -7.04
CA LEU A 201 -9.62 8.08 -7.88
C LEU A 201 -9.84 6.63 -8.32
N ILE A 202 -9.78 6.37 -9.65
CA ILE A 202 -9.98 5.04 -10.23
C ILE A 202 -8.74 4.64 -11.04
#